data_c85f7b048ea647d033df700fb7f3ed0a
#
_entry.id   c85f7b048ea647d033df700fb7f3ed0a
#
_cell.length_a   1.000
_cell.length_b   1.000
_cell.length_c   1.000
_cell.angle_alpha   90.00
_cell.angle_beta   90.00
_cell.angle_gamma   90.00
#
_symmetry.space_group_name_H-M   'P 1'
#
loop_
_entity.id
_entity.type
_entity.pdbx_description
1 polymer ?
#
loop_
_entity_poly.entity_id
_entity_poly.type
_entity_poly.pdbx_seq_one_letter_code
_entity_poly.pdbx_strand_id
1 'polypeptide(L)'
;MGGWRRRLARPVDSPLVSLLPPIPTVWVFGDQLDRARGALAGRMPGECRVLFVESETLINSRRWHRQRLHLVLSAMAHFAAELRVEGFEVDYRRARTLGQGLRDHVAEFGTRRVLAMEPTSWDGRLELERLGVELVRNDLFLCHYDDFASWAAGRKRLTMEDFYRWQRLRLGVL
;
A
#
# COMPACT_ATOMS: atom_id res chain seq x y z
N MET A 1 -12.74 -24.65 -50.66
CA MET A 1 -12.90 -24.47 -49.20
C MET A 1 -11.74 -23.65 -48.70
N GLY A 2 -11.91 -22.32 -48.65
CA GLY A 2 -10.88 -21.37 -48.28
C GLY A 2 -11.04 -20.91 -46.82
N GLY A 3 -10.12 -21.30 -45.96
CA GLY A 3 -10.10 -20.92 -44.57
C GLY A 3 -9.57 -19.49 -44.36
N TRP A 4 -10.43 -18.60 -43.93
CA TRP A 4 -10.04 -17.27 -43.52
C TRP A 4 -9.41 -17.33 -42.11
N ARG A 5 -8.05 -17.30 -42.05
CA ARG A 5 -7.33 -17.08 -40.82
C ARG A 5 -7.37 -15.56 -40.54
N ARG A 6 -8.19 -15.16 -39.56
CA ARG A 6 -8.12 -13.79 -38.98
C ARG A 6 -6.75 -13.62 -38.34
N ARG A 7 -5.90 -12.76 -38.93
CA ARG A 7 -4.71 -12.26 -38.28
C ARG A 7 -5.20 -11.35 -37.14
N LEU A 8 -4.97 -11.77 -35.92
CA LEU A 8 -5.07 -10.88 -34.75
C LEU A 8 -4.04 -9.76 -34.98
N ALA A 9 -4.51 -8.53 -35.04
CA ALA A 9 -3.67 -7.36 -35.11
C ALA A 9 -2.76 -7.32 -33.87
N ARG A 10 -1.45 -7.18 -34.08
CA ARG A 10 -0.50 -6.88 -33.03
C ARG A 10 -0.91 -5.55 -32.38
N PRO A 11 -0.78 -5.38 -31.04
CA PRO A 11 -0.95 -4.07 -30.42
C PRO A 11 0.01 -3.13 -31.11
N VAL A 12 -0.50 -1.98 -31.53
CA VAL A 12 0.30 -0.91 -32.12
C VAL A 12 1.13 -0.32 -31.00
N ASP A 13 2.43 -0.58 -30.98
CA ASP A 13 3.39 0.12 -30.16
C ASP A 13 3.39 1.60 -30.60
N SER A 14 2.55 2.40 -30.00
CA SER A 14 2.54 3.85 -30.23
C SER A 14 3.74 4.45 -29.50
N PRO A 15 4.70 5.06 -30.23
CA PRO A 15 5.91 5.64 -29.62
C PRO A 15 5.61 6.79 -28.65
N LEU A 16 4.39 7.32 -28.63
CA LEU A 16 3.94 8.38 -27.70
C LEU A 16 3.70 7.86 -26.27
N VAL A 17 3.44 6.56 -26.08
CA VAL A 17 3.25 5.98 -24.73
C VAL A 17 4.58 5.89 -23.97
N SER A 18 5.70 5.86 -24.69
CA SER A 18 7.05 5.80 -24.09
C SER A 18 7.56 7.13 -23.52
N LEU A 19 6.86 8.25 -23.75
CA LEU A 19 7.27 9.59 -23.30
C LEU A 19 6.66 10.00 -21.96
N LEU A 20 5.64 9.31 -21.49
CA LEU A 20 5.06 9.60 -20.16
C LEU A 20 5.89 8.91 -19.09
N PRO A 21 6.18 9.60 -17.96
CA PRO A 21 6.84 8.96 -16.85
C PRO A 21 5.98 7.78 -16.37
N PRO A 22 6.59 6.65 -15.99
CA PRO A 22 5.85 5.51 -15.49
C PRO A 22 5.01 5.94 -14.27
N ILE A 23 3.73 5.57 -14.29
CA ILE A 23 2.83 5.87 -13.17
C ILE A 23 3.38 5.26 -11.87
N PRO A 24 3.26 5.96 -10.73
CA PRO A 24 3.71 5.44 -9.46
C PRO A 24 2.90 4.22 -9.04
N THR A 25 3.49 3.38 -8.22
CA THR A 25 2.79 2.26 -7.58
C THR A 25 2.45 2.62 -6.15
N VAL A 26 1.22 2.31 -5.74
CA VAL A 26 0.80 2.31 -4.35
C VAL A 26 0.76 0.88 -3.85
N TRP A 27 1.62 0.55 -2.89
CA TRP A 27 1.67 -0.76 -2.27
C TRP A 27 0.79 -0.79 -1.03
N VAL A 28 -0.24 -1.65 -1.04
CA VAL A 28 -1.23 -1.75 0.04
C VAL A 28 -1.02 -3.04 0.82
N PHE A 29 -1.06 -2.94 2.15
CA PHE A 29 -0.90 -4.07 3.07
C PHE A 29 -2.24 -4.50 3.67
N GLY A 30 -2.28 -5.73 4.19
CA GLY A 30 -3.50 -6.36 4.69
C GLY A 30 -4.15 -5.71 5.92
N ASP A 31 -3.45 -4.80 6.59
CA ASP A 31 -3.95 -3.97 7.70
C ASP A 31 -4.28 -2.52 7.28
N GLN A 32 -4.25 -2.23 5.97
CA GLN A 32 -4.38 -0.88 5.40
C GLN A 32 -5.45 -0.82 4.29
N LEU A 33 -6.47 -1.67 4.37
CA LEU A 33 -7.49 -1.83 3.34
C LEU A 33 -8.58 -0.75 3.43
N ASP A 34 -8.20 0.50 3.17
CA ASP A 34 -9.11 1.64 3.17
C ASP A 34 -8.81 2.54 1.96
N ARG A 35 -9.83 2.75 1.13
CA ARG A 35 -9.73 3.56 -0.09
C ARG A 35 -9.51 5.05 0.20
N ALA A 36 -10.02 5.53 1.34
CA ALA A 36 -9.99 6.94 1.74
C ALA A 36 -8.75 7.31 2.57
N ARG A 37 -7.86 6.35 2.85
CA ARG A 37 -6.73 6.52 3.76
C ARG A 37 -5.38 6.26 3.10
N GLY A 38 -4.34 6.84 3.71
CA GLY A 38 -2.95 6.61 3.36
C GLY A 38 -2.60 6.94 1.91
N ALA A 39 -1.80 6.07 1.28
CA ALA A 39 -1.25 6.33 -0.04
C ALA A 39 -2.29 6.26 -1.19
N LEU A 40 -3.47 5.68 -0.97
CA LEU A 40 -4.58 5.65 -1.93
C LEU A 40 -5.51 6.85 -1.82
N ALA A 41 -5.49 7.57 -0.70
CA ALA A 41 -6.38 8.70 -0.46
C ALA A 41 -6.32 9.74 -1.59
N GLY A 42 -7.49 10.12 -2.11
CA GLY A 42 -7.63 11.13 -3.16
C GLY A 42 -7.15 10.74 -4.56
N ARG A 43 -6.60 9.53 -4.77
CA ARG A 43 -6.14 9.11 -6.10
C ARG A 43 -7.28 8.60 -6.97
N MET A 44 -7.15 8.85 -8.27
CA MET A 44 -8.09 8.37 -9.29
C MET A 44 -7.47 7.21 -10.11
N PRO A 45 -8.31 6.35 -10.73
CA PRO A 45 -7.83 5.36 -11.69
C PRO A 45 -6.96 5.99 -12.78
N GLY A 46 -5.83 5.34 -13.09
CA GLY A 46 -4.84 5.85 -14.03
C GLY A 46 -3.74 6.73 -13.41
N GLU A 47 -3.90 7.25 -12.19
CA GLU A 47 -2.86 8.03 -11.51
C GLU A 47 -1.85 7.16 -10.77
N CYS A 48 -2.20 5.93 -10.47
CA CYS A 48 -1.30 4.96 -9.87
C CYS A 48 -1.72 3.53 -10.24
N ARG A 49 -0.75 2.61 -10.13
CA ARG A 49 -0.99 1.17 -10.08
C ARG A 49 -1.03 0.74 -8.63
N VAL A 50 -1.88 -0.22 -8.28
CA VAL A 50 -1.97 -0.73 -6.91
C VAL A 50 -1.31 -2.11 -6.84
N LEU A 51 -0.41 -2.29 -5.87
CA LEU A 51 0.29 -3.55 -5.63
C LEU A 51 -0.21 -4.19 -4.33
N PHE A 52 -0.50 -5.49 -4.39
CA PHE A 52 -0.66 -6.36 -3.23
C PHE A 52 0.33 -7.52 -3.32
N VAL A 53 0.96 -7.88 -2.21
CA VAL A 53 1.88 -9.01 -2.14
C VAL A 53 1.50 -9.93 -0.97
N GLU A 54 1.10 -11.16 -1.28
CA GLU A 54 1.04 -12.24 -0.30
C GLU A 54 2.45 -12.82 -0.13
N SER A 55 3.06 -12.60 1.02
CA SER A 55 4.40 -13.08 1.32
C SER A 55 4.36 -14.41 2.06
N GLU A 56 4.92 -15.47 1.47
CA GLU A 56 5.01 -16.79 2.09
C GLU A 56 5.79 -16.76 3.40
N THR A 57 6.88 -15.98 3.46
CA THR A 57 7.69 -15.84 4.67
C THR A 57 6.92 -15.17 5.80
N LEU A 58 6.09 -14.15 5.52
CA LEU A 58 5.24 -13.53 6.53
C LEU A 58 4.14 -14.47 7.00
N ILE A 59 3.49 -15.17 6.07
CA ILE A 59 2.45 -16.16 6.39
C ILE A 59 3.02 -17.25 7.29
N ASN A 60 4.25 -17.69 7.06
CA ASN A 60 4.90 -18.76 7.81
C ASN A 60 5.77 -18.27 8.97
N SER A 61 5.88 -16.96 9.21
CA SER A 61 6.77 -16.39 10.24
C SER A 61 6.39 -16.78 11.67
N ARG A 62 5.15 -17.13 11.90
CA ARG A 62 4.61 -17.57 13.19
C ARG A 62 3.36 -18.42 13.01
N ARG A 63 2.90 -19.09 14.08
CA ARG A 63 1.64 -19.82 14.07
C ARG A 63 0.47 -18.84 14.16
N TRP A 64 0.00 -18.40 13.00
CA TRP A 64 -1.20 -17.58 12.93
C TRP A 64 -2.45 -18.42 13.21
N HIS A 65 -3.44 -17.81 13.83
CA HIS A 65 -4.77 -18.41 13.88
C HIS A 65 -5.34 -18.51 12.47
N ARG A 66 -5.79 -19.69 12.05
CA ARG A 66 -6.24 -19.94 10.66
C ARG A 66 -7.33 -18.98 10.20
N GLN A 67 -8.33 -18.70 11.05
CA GLN A 67 -9.41 -17.76 10.72
C GLN A 67 -8.90 -16.34 10.52
N ARG A 68 -7.94 -15.90 11.34
CA ARG A 68 -7.33 -14.56 11.15
C ARG A 68 -6.57 -14.48 9.84
N LEU A 69 -5.78 -15.49 9.50
CA LEU A 69 -5.05 -15.51 8.23
C LEU A 69 -6.02 -15.53 7.04
N HIS A 70 -7.05 -16.37 7.11
CA HIS A 70 -8.10 -16.42 6.09
C HIS A 70 -8.80 -15.07 5.95
N LEU A 71 -9.18 -14.42 7.05
CA LEU A 71 -9.83 -13.12 7.04
C LEU A 71 -8.96 -12.07 6.32
N VAL A 72 -7.68 -11.95 6.70
CA VAL A 72 -6.78 -10.94 6.13
C VAL A 72 -6.57 -11.18 4.63
N LEU A 73 -6.26 -12.42 4.22
CA LEU A 73 -6.01 -12.73 2.81
C LEU A 73 -7.29 -12.56 1.96
N SER A 74 -8.45 -12.97 2.49
CA SER A 74 -9.73 -12.75 1.82
C SER A 74 -10.06 -11.26 1.69
N ALA A 75 -9.86 -10.48 2.76
CA ALA A 75 -10.08 -9.04 2.73
C ALA A 75 -9.16 -8.34 1.70
N MET A 76 -7.89 -8.71 1.62
CA MET A 76 -6.98 -8.22 0.58
C MET A 76 -7.48 -8.53 -0.82
N ALA A 77 -7.92 -9.78 -1.06
CA ALA A 77 -8.42 -10.19 -2.38
C ALA A 77 -9.72 -9.45 -2.76
N HIS A 78 -10.66 -9.26 -1.81
CA HIS A 78 -11.88 -8.51 -2.02
C HIS A 78 -11.58 -7.04 -2.31
N PHE A 79 -10.75 -6.40 -1.52
CA PHE A 79 -10.37 -5.00 -1.72
C PHE A 79 -9.66 -4.79 -3.07
N ALA A 80 -8.80 -5.71 -3.48
CA ALA A 80 -8.20 -5.70 -4.81
C ALA A 80 -9.24 -5.83 -5.94
N ALA A 81 -10.29 -6.63 -5.74
CA ALA A 81 -11.40 -6.74 -6.68
C ALA A 81 -12.24 -5.46 -6.75
N GLU A 82 -12.55 -4.84 -5.62
CA GLU A 82 -13.25 -3.56 -5.54
C GLU A 82 -12.48 -2.46 -6.29
N LEU A 83 -11.18 -2.34 -6.07
CA LEU A 83 -10.34 -1.37 -6.79
C LEU A 83 -10.33 -1.60 -8.30
N ARG A 84 -10.35 -2.87 -8.75
CA ARG A 84 -10.47 -3.18 -10.20
C ARG A 84 -11.81 -2.74 -10.76
N VAL A 85 -12.90 -2.93 -10.01
CA VAL A 85 -14.24 -2.46 -10.41
C VAL A 85 -14.28 -0.93 -10.49
N GLU A 86 -13.57 -0.23 -9.60
CA GLU A 86 -13.40 1.23 -9.67
C GLU A 86 -12.53 1.69 -10.85
N GLY A 87 -11.84 0.77 -11.54
CA GLY A 87 -11.00 1.08 -12.70
C GLY A 87 -9.50 1.21 -12.40
N PHE A 88 -9.05 0.88 -11.19
CA PHE A 88 -7.62 0.84 -10.89
C PHE A 88 -6.93 -0.34 -11.55
N GLU A 89 -5.70 -0.13 -11.99
CA GLU A 89 -4.80 -1.19 -12.42
C GLU A 89 -4.20 -1.87 -11.17
N VAL A 90 -4.60 -3.10 -10.89
CA VAL A 90 -4.23 -3.82 -9.66
C VAL A 90 -3.40 -5.05 -9.98
N ASP A 91 -2.16 -5.05 -9.49
CA ASP A 91 -1.27 -6.21 -9.46
C ASP A 91 -1.38 -6.90 -8.08
N TYR A 92 -1.92 -8.10 -8.10
CA TYR A 92 -2.05 -8.95 -6.91
C TYR A 92 -1.22 -10.21 -7.10
N ARG A 93 -0.16 -10.36 -6.30
CA ARG A 93 0.78 -11.47 -6.47
C ARG A 93 1.12 -12.20 -5.19
N ARG A 94 1.53 -13.45 -5.37
CA ARG A 94 2.16 -14.26 -4.33
C ARG A 94 3.66 -14.31 -4.58
N ALA A 95 4.45 -14.15 -3.53
CA ALA A 95 5.88 -14.20 -3.61
C ALA A 95 6.49 -14.80 -2.34
N ARG A 96 7.71 -15.30 -2.44
CA ARG A 96 8.42 -15.84 -1.27
C ARG A 96 8.60 -14.78 -0.19
N THR A 97 8.97 -13.56 -0.57
CA THR A 97 9.15 -12.42 0.34
C THR A 97 8.47 -11.18 -0.22
N LEU A 98 8.21 -10.20 0.65
CA LEU A 98 7.72 -8.87 0.23
C LEU A 98 8.65 -8.23 -0.80
N GLY A 99 9.96 -8.24 -0.52
CA GLY A 99 10.95 -7.66 -1.43
C GLY A 99 11.02 -8.40 -2.78
N GLN A 100 10.79 -9.72 -2.84
CA GLN A 100 10.71 -10.43 -4.10
C GLN A 100 9.50 -9.96 -4.90
N GLY A 101 8.31 -9.91 -4.29
CA GLY A 101 7.10 -9.46 -4.95
C GLY A 101 7.22 -8.03 -5.51
N LEU A 102 7.88 -7.14 -4.75
CA LEU A 102 8.16 -5.78 -5.21
C LEU A 102 9.12 -5.77 -6.41
N ARG A 103 10.22 -6.52 -6.37
CA ARG A 103 11.18 -6.57 -7.50
C ARG A 103 10.53 -7.10 -8.77
N ASP A 104 9.72 -8.16 -8.66
CA ASP A 104 9.02 -8.75 -9.80
C ASP A 104 8.02 -7.74 -10.40
N HIS A 105 7.32 -7.00 -9.55
CA HIS A 105 6.44 -5.91 -9.95
C HIS A 105 7.20 -4.80 -10.69
N VAL A 106 8.29 -4.34 -10.12
CA VAL A 106 9.13 -3.28 -10.72
C VAL A 106 9.70 -3.73 -12.07
N ALA A 107 10.14 -4.99 -12.18
CA ALA A 107 10.65 -5.55 -13.43
C ALA A 107 9.58 -5.63 -14.52
N GLU A 108 8.34 -5.98 -14.16
CA GLU A 108 7.23 -6.13 -15.10
C GLU A 108 6.69 -4.77 -15.58
N PHE A 109 6.52 -3.81 -14.67
CA PHE A 109 5.85 -2.55 -14.97
C PHE A 109 6.76 -1.35 -15.13
N GLY A 110 8.07 -1.48 -14.88
CA GLY A 110 9.04 -0.40 -15.03
C GLY A 110 8.82 0.78 -14.09
N THR A 111 8.03 0.60 -13.02
CA THR A 111 7.75 1.68 -12.06
C THR A 111 9.04 2.14 -11.37
N ARG A 112 9.19 3.45 -11.19
CA ARG A 112 10.35 4.06 -10.52
C ARG A 112 10.02 4.59 -9.13
N ARG A 113 8.74 4.71 -8.81
CA ARG A 113 8.26 5.29 -7.58
C ARG A 113 7.22 4.37 -6.95
N VAL A 114 7.52 3.88 -5.76
CA VAL A 114 6.62 3.04 -4.99
C VAL A 114 6.32 3.74 -3.67
N LEU A 115 5.03 3.94 -3.40
CA LEU A 115 4.54 4.56 -2.16
C LEU A 115 3.83 3.49 -1.34
N ALA A 116 3.94 3.59 -0.03
CA ALA A 116 3.13 2.80 0.90
C ALA A 116 2.76 3.65 2.10
N MET A 117 1.63 3.37 2.75
CA MET A 117 1.37 3.94 4.05
C MET A 117 2.33 3.32 5.08
N GLU A 118 2.82 4.13 6.02
CA GLU A 118 3.70 3.67 7.09
C GLU A 118 3.10 2.46 7.81
N PRO A 119 3.86 1.37 7.95
CA PRO A 119 3.39 0.20 8.69
C PRO A 119 3.33 0.49 10.19
N THR A 120 2.51 -0.27 10.91
CA THR A 120 2.35 -0.14 12.36
C THR A 120 3.51 -0.73 13.15
N SER A 121 4.36 -1.54 12.52
CA SER A 121 5.52 -2.17 13.14
C SER A 121 6.83 -1.52 12.73
N TRP A 122 7.74 -1.40 13.68
CA TRP A 122 9.10 -0.88 13.44
C TRP A 122 9.87 -1.70 12.40
N ASP A 123 9.83 -3.01 12.51
CA ASP A 123 10.51 -3.90 11.56
C ASP A 123 9.95 -3.77 10.14
N GLY A 124 8.63 -3.61 10.02
CA GLY A 124 7.97 -3.35 8.73
C GLY A 124 8.44 -2.03 8.12
N ARG A 125 8.58 -0.98 8.92
CA ARG A 125 9.10 0.32 8.48
C ARG A 125 10.53 0.19 7.95
N LEU A 126 11.42 -0.42 8.72
CA LEU A 126 12.82 -0.63 8.30
C LEU A 126 12.92 -1.46 7.02
N GLU A 127 12.07 -2.47 6.86
CA GLU A 127 12.05 -3.28 5.64
C GLU A 127 11.63 -2.45 4.43
N LEU A 128 10.58 -1.63 4.52
CA LEU A 128 10.13 -0.79 3.42
C LEU A 128 11.16 0.29 3.06
N GLU A 129 11.81 0.90 4.05
CA GLU A 129 12.89 1.85 3.84
C GLU A 129 14.08 1.21 3.10
N ARG A 130 14.47 -0.02 3.48
CA ARG A 130 15.53 -0.79 2.79
C ARG A 130 15.17 -1.14 1.35
N LEU A 131 13.88 -1.32 1.07
CA LEU A 131 13.37 -1.58 -0.27
C LEU A 131 13.22 -0.31 -1.12
N GLY A 132 13.51 0.85 -0.57
CA GLY A 132 13.40 2.14 -1.27
C GLY A 132 11.97 2.61 -1.49
N VAL A 133 11.03 2.14 -0.65
CA VAL A 133 9.62 2.54 -0.70
C VAL A 133 9.45 3.89 -0.02
N GLU A 134 8.78 4.82 -0.68
CA GLU A 134 8.41 6.12 -0.10
C GLU A 134 7.24 5.93 0.86
N LEU A 135 7.45 6.30 2.12
CA LEU A 135 6.44 6.14 3.16
C LEU A 135 5.54 7.37 3.23
N VAL A 136 4.23 7.13 3.17
CA VAL A 136 3.18 8.11 3.42
C VAL A 136 2.70 7.95 4.85
N ARG A 137 2.49 9.07 5.54
CA ARG A 137 2.06 9.09 6.93
C ARG A 137 0.85 8.18 7.16
N ASN A 138 0.90 7.42 8.25
CA ASN A 138 -0.21 6.57 8.67
C ASN A 138 -1.30 7.43 9.32
N ASP A 139 -2.46 7.50 8.68
CA ASP A 139 -3.64 8.25 9.11
C ASP A 139 -4.78 7.37 9.64
N LEU A 140 -4.50 6.09 9.90
CA LEU A 140 -5.42 5.17 10.59
C LEU A 140 -5.52 5.47 12.10
N PHE A 141 -4.57 6.23 12.63
CA PHE A 141 -4.51 6.62 14.03
C PHE A 141 -4.74 8.12 14.20
N LEU A 142 -5.47 8.48 15.24
CA LEU A 142 -5.76 9.90 15.57
C LEU A 142 -4.51 10.69 15.94
N CYS A 143 -3.45 10.03 16.40
CA CYS A 143 -2.18 10.65 16.74
C CYS A 143 -1.04 9.90 16.08
N HIS A 144 -0.33 10.56 15.23
CA HIS A 144 0.93 10.08 14.70
C HIS A 144 2.06 10.23 15.73
N TYR A 145 3.11 9.40 15.65
CA TYR A 145 4.24 9.49 16.59
C TYR A 145 4.98 10.83 16.53
N ASP A 146 5.02 11.51 15.38
CA ASP A 146 5.60 12.85 15.25
C ASP A 146 4.78 13.91 16.00
N ASP A 147 3.44 13.78 15.99
CA ASP A 147 2.57 14.66 16.76
C ASP A 147 2.81 14.46 18.26
N PHE A 148 2.95 13.19 18.67
CA PHE A 148 3.31 12.86 20.04
C PHE A 148 4.69 13.40 20.42
N ALA A 149 5.70 13.20 19.56
CA ALA A 149 7.05 13.71 19.78
C ALA A 149 7.05 15.24 19.93
N SER A 150 6.32 15.93 19.06
CA SER A 150 6.17 17.39 19.10
C SER A 150 5.48 17.85 20.39
N TRP A 151 4.43 17.15 20.81
CA TRP A 151 3.76 17.43 22.08
C TRP A 151 4.66 17.16 23.29
N ALA A 152 5.46 16.11 23.25
CA ALA A 152 6.36 15.70 24.34
C ALA A 152 7.59 16.62 24.47
N ALA A 153 7.98 17.31 23.40
CA ALA A 153 9.17 18.15 23.37
C ALA A 153 9.15 19.24 24.46
N GLY A 154 10.23 19.31 25.23
CA GLY A 154 10.40 20.30 26.30
C GLY A 154 9.60 20.03 27.57
N ARG A 155 8.79 18.99 27.64
CA ARG A 155 8.04 18.62 28.84
C ARG A 155 8.91 17.82 29.80
N LYS A 156 8.95 18.26 31.08
CA LYS A 156 9.70 17.53 32.13
C LYS A 156 9.00 16.23 32.55
N ARG A 157 7.68 16.18 32.41
CA ARG A 157 6.85 15.03 32.79
C ARG A 157 5.81 14.79 31.72
N LEU A 158 5.65 13.53 31.33
CA LEU A 158 4.63 13.08 30.40
C LEU A 158 3.55 12.33 31.20
N THR A 159 2.33 12.88 31.24
CA THR A 159 1.17 12.24 31.85
C THR A 159 0.12 11.95 30.79
N MET A 160 -0.59 10.86 30.94
CA MET A 160 -1.64 10.46 30.02
C MET A 160 -2.78 11.50 30.02
N GLU A 161 -3.11 12.07 31.18
CA GLU A 161 -4.16 13.08 31.35
C GLU A 161 -3.87 14.33 30.54
N ASP A 162 -2.63 14.84 30.59
CA ASP A 162 -2.22 16.03 29.84
C ASP A 162 -2.21 15.76 28.33
N PHE A 163 -1.73 14.59 27.92
CA PHE A 163 -1.78 14.16 26.53
C PHE A 163 -3.23 14.03 26.05
N TYR A 164 -4.11 13.40 26.83
CA TYR A 164 -5.51 13.23 26.49
C TYR A 164 -6.24 14.57 26.35
N ARG A 165 -6.03 15.53 27.28
CA ARG A 165 -6.57 16.88 27.17
C ARG A 165 -6.11 17.59 25.90
N TRP A 166 -4.83 17.49 25.61
CA TRP A 166 -4.27 18.08 24.40
C TRP A 166 -4.87 17.46 23.12
N GLN A 167 -5.02 16.14 23.07
CA GLN A 167 -5.63 15.46 21.94
C GLN A 167 -7.10 15.86 21.73
N ARG A 168 -7.87 15.99 22.79
CA ARG A 168 -9.26 16.43 22.71
C ARG A 168 -9.39 17.82 22.11
N LEU A 169 -8.56 18.75 22.57
CA LEU A 169 -8.53 20.12 22.05
C LEU A 169 -8.11 20.14 20.57
N ARG A 170 -7.08 19.37 20.22
CA ARG A 170 -6.57 19.28 18.84
C ARG A 170 -7.61 18.71 17.86
N LEU A 171 -8.38 17.74 18.28
CA LEU A 171 -9.37 17.05 17.45
C LEU A 171 -10.76 17.69 17.51
N GLY A 172 -10.97 18.69 18.35
CA GLY A 172 -12.27 19.32 18.53
C GLY A 172 -13.32 18.36 19.13
N VAL A 173 -12.88 17.36 19.90
CA VAL A 173 -13.76 16.35 20.52
C VAL A 173 -13.96 16.73 21.98
N LEU A 174 -15.20 17.17 22.36
CA LEU A 174 -15.68 17.48 23.72
C LEU A 174 -14.84 18.51 24.50
#